data_6e1f2642ca0cbb4644f9cde7813f59ff
#
_entry.id   6e1f2642ca0cbb4644f9cde7813f59ff
#
_cell.length_a   1.000
_cell.length_b   1.000
_cell.length_c   1.000
_cell.angle_alpha   90.00
_cell.angle_beta   90.00
_cell.angle_gamma   90.00
#
_symmetry.space_group_name_H-M   'P 1'
#
loop_
_entity.id
_entity.type
_entity.pdbx_description
1 polymer ?
#
loop_
_entity_poly.entity_id
_entity_poly.type
_entity_poly.pdbx_seq_one_letter_code
_entity_poly.pdbx_strand_id
1 'polypeptide(L)'
;MSHSFIAVANIVNGVDLDTFPAWLRITHFINFIMMGFLIRSGWEVLASHPRLYWNNHCTPGSEWIKFTKDKVSTVPGEFTARDDQRSLHPLISLPGRGEIGLGRAWHALVTSIWLLN
;
A
#
# COMPACT_ATOMS: atom_id res chain seq x y z
N MET A 1 4.43 7.97 -44.98
CA MET A 1 4.56 8.02 -43.52
C MET A 1 3.67 9.05 -42.81
N SER A 2 3.19 10.11 -43.47
CA SER A 2 2.37 11.15 -42.83
C SER A 2 0.93 10.72 -42.52
N HIS A 3 0.33 9.83 -43.31
CA HIS A 3 -1.06 9.42 -43.12
C HIS A 3 -1.34 8.62 -41.83
N SER A 4 -0.36 7.85 -41.35
CA SER A 4 -0.52 7.06 -40.13
C SER A 4 -0.52 7.93 -38.87
N PHE A 5 0.25 9.01 -38.86
CA PHE A 5 0.27 9.96 -37.73
C PHE A 5 -1.02 10.74 -37.59
N ILE A 6 -1.63 11.14 -38.75
CA ILE A 6 -2.90 11.85 -38.75
C ILE A 6 -4.04 10.94 -38.28
N ALA A 7 -4.02 9.66 -38.67
CA ALA A 7 -5.00 8.69 -38.20
C ALA A 7 -4.92 8.44 -36.66
N VAL A 8 -3.72 8.34 -36.14
CA VAL A 8 -3.51 8.18 -34.69
C VAL A 8 -3.90 9.44 -33.91
N ALA A 9 -3.56 10.62 -34.43
CA ALA A 9 -3.98 11.90 -33.83
C ALA A 9 -5.52 12.07 -33.86
N ASN A 10 -6.19 11.63 -34.92
CA ASN A 10 -7.65 11.67 -34.99
C ASN A 10 -8.30 10.65 -34.02
N ILE A 11 -7.66 9.48 -33.77
CA ILE A 11 -8.14 8.53 -32.78
C ILE A 11 -7.96 9.09 -31.36
N VAL A 12 -6.84 9.74 -31.10
CA VAL A 12 -6.58 10.34 -29.77
C VAL A 12 -7.48 11.56 -29.53
N ASN A 13 -7.73 12.39 -30.56
CA ASN A 13 -8.63 13.51 -30.45
C ASN A 13 -10.12 13.13 -30.53
N GLY A 14 -10.42 11.92 -31.03
CA GLY A 14 -11.79 11.39 -31.14
C GLY A 14 -12.23 10.59 -29.89
N VAL A 15 -11.34 10.38 -28.90
CA VAL A 15 -11.77 9.93 -27.59
C VAL A 15 -12.32 11.13 -26.84
N ASP A 16 -13.57 11.44 -27.14
CA ASP A 16 -14.34 12.41 -26.41
C ASP A 16 -14.54 11.88 -24.98
N LEU A 17 -13.81 12.44 -24.05
CA LEU A 17 -13.91 12.05 -22.62
C LEU A 17 -15.32 12.30 -22.08
N ASP A 18 -16.11 13.13 -22.75
CA ASP A 18 -17.52 13.35 -22.44
C ASP A 18 -18.43 12.20 -22.89
N THR A 19 -17.93 11.29 -23.74
CA THR A 19 -18.66 10.08 -24.16
C THR A 19 -18.79 9.06 -23.03
N PHE A 20 -17.89 9.08 -22.03
CA PHE A 20 -18.00 8.17 -20.90
C PHE A 20 -19.02 8.69 -19.87
N PRO A 21 -19.93 7.84 -19.40
CA PRO A 21 -20.90 8.21 -18.37
C PRO A 21 -20.21 8.83 -17.15
N ALA A 22 -20.80 9.86 -16.58
CA ALA A 22 -20.22 10.56 -15.43
C ALA A 22 -19.93 9.62 -14.24
N TRP A 23 -20.81 8.64 -14.01
CA TRP A 23 -20.60 7.64 -12.94
C TRP A 23 -19.31 6.82 -13.17
N LEU A 24 -19.00 6.45 -14.41
CA LEU A 24 -17.79 5.70 -14.73
C LEU A 24 -16.52 6.52 -14.46
N ARG A 25 -16.53 7.80 -14.80
CA ARG A 25 -15.41 8.71 -14.50
C ARG A 25 -15.22 8.89 -13.00
N ILE A 26 -16.31 9.05 -12.27
CA ILE A 26 -16.28 9.22 -10.81
C ILE A 26 -15.75 7.95 -10.13
N THR A 27 -16.26 6.78 -10.48
CA THR A 27 -15.80 5.50 -9.88
C THR A 27 -14.33 5.23 -10.18
N HIS A 28 -13.86 5.53 -11.39
CA HIS A 28 -12.43 5.41 -11.73
C HIS A 28 -11.55 6.37 -10.92
N PHE A 29 -12.00 7.60 -10.72
CA PHE A 29 -11.28 8.56 -9.90
C PHE A 29 -11.22 8.12 -8.44
N ILE A 30 -12.34 7.64 -7.89
CA ILE A 30 -12.38 7.08 -6.53
C ILE A 30 -11.43 5.88 -6.43
N ASN A 31 -11.45 4.95 -7.39
CA ASN A 31 -10.54 3.82 -7.43
C ASN A 31 -9.06 4.24 -7.43
N PHE A 32 -8.72 5.27 -8.19
CA PHE A 32 -7.35 5.79 -8.21
C PHE A 32 -6.91 6.30 -6.84
N ILE A 33 -7.76 7.08 -6.17
CA ILE A 33 -7.49 7.58 -4.82
C ILE A 33 -7.39 6.42 -3.82
N MET A 34 -8.34 5.48 -3.84
CA MET A 34 -8.33 4.32 -2.94
C MET A 34 -7.09 3.45 -3.15
N MET A 35 -6.66 3.24 -4.39
CA MET A 35 -5.43 2.49 -4.69
C MET A 35 -4.20 3.18 -4.08
N GLY A 36 -4.10 4.50 -4.17
CA GLY A 36 -3.04 5.26 -3.51
C GLY A 36 -3.01 5.05 -1.99
N PHE A 37 -4.17 5.08 -1.35
CA PHE A 37 -4.29 4.79 0.09
C PHE A 37 -3.98 3.33 0.44
N LEU A 38 -4.37 2.37 -0.40
CA LEU A 38 -4.04 0.95 -0.19
C LEU A 38 -2.54 0.71 -0.25
N ILE A 39 -1.85 1.28 -1.24
CA ILE A 39 -0.39 1.19 -1.36
C ILE A 39 0.27 1.81 -0.13
N ARG A 40 -0.16 2.99 0.27
CA ARG A 40 0.41 3.71 1.41
C ARG A 40 0.19 2.95 2.73
N SER A 41 -1.03 2.51 3.00
CA SER A 41 -1.35 1.75 4.22
C SER A 41 -0.66 0.38 4.25
N GLY A 42 -0.56 -0.28 3.10
CA GLY A 42 0.21 -1.52 2.97
C GLY A 42 1.69 -1.33 3.26
N TRP A 43 2.28 -0.23 2.79
CA TRP A 43 3.66 0.12 3.11
C TRP A 43 3.86 0.37 4.60
N GLU A 44 2.92 1.06 5.26
CA GLU A 44 2.99 1.31 6.70
C GLU A 44 2.93 0.00 7.50
N VAL A 45 2.05 -0.92 7.12
CA VAL A 45 1.98 -2.27 7.72
C VAL A 45 3.30 -3.02 7.53
N LEU A 46 3.87 -3.00 6.32
CA LEU A 46 5.13 -3.68 6.01
C LEU A 46 6.33 -3.06 6.74
N ALA A 47 6.40 -1.74 6.84
CA ALA A 47 7.47 -1.04 7.55
C ALA A 47 7.40 -1.26 9.06
N SER A 48 6.20 -1.45 9.61
CA SER A 48 6.01 -1.78 11.02
C SER A 48 6.43 -3.21 11.37
N HIS A 49 6.47 -4.11 10.38
CA HIS A 49 6.94 -5.50 10.53
C HIS A 49 7.94 -5.84 9.43
N PRO A 50 9.19 -5.41 9.57
CA PRO A 50 10.20 -5.58 8.53
C PRO A 50 10.74 -7.02 8.41
N ARG A 51 10.30 -7.93 9.28
CA ARG A 51 10.62 -9.36 9.25
C ARG A 51 9.35 -10.17 9.13
N LEU A 52 9.29 -11.04 8.13
CA LEU A 52 8.16 -11.94 7.89
C LEU A 52 8.53 -13.36 8.28
N TYR A 53 7.67 -13.99 9.05
CA TYR A 53 7.82 -15.37 9.55
C TYR A 53 6.69 -16.24 9.02
N TRP A 54 6.98 -17.54 8.83
CA TRP A 54 5.96 -18.52 8.44
C TRP A 54 4.99 -18.88 9.58
N ASN A 55 5.42 -18.68 10.80
CA ASN A 55 4.64 -19.05 11.98
C ASN A 55 4.56 -17.88 12.97
N ASN A 56 3.68 -18.02 13.95
CA ASN A 56 3.44 -16.99 14.96
C ASN A 56 4.51 -16.96 16.08
N HIS A 57 5.50 -17.85 16.05
CA HIS A 57 6.55 -17.87 17.08
C HIS A 57 7.59 -16.77 16.91
N CYS A 58 7.70 -16.21 15.70
CA CYS A 58 8.57 -15.07 15.39
C CYS A 58 9.99 -15.24 15.92
N THR A 59 10.57 -16.44 15.76
CA THR A 59 11.91 -16.74 16.27
C THR A 59 12.97 -16.04 15.43
N PRO A 60 13.80 -15.15 15.99
CA PRO A 60 14.87 -14.50 15.25
C PRO A 60 15.79 -15.51 14.58
N GLY A 61 16.10 -15.27 13.29
CA GLY A 61 16.89 -16.19 12.47
C GLY A 61 16.09 -17.18 11.63
N SER A 62 14.77 -17.29 11.85
CA SER A 62 13.85 -18.11 11.05
C SER A 62 12.98 -17.30 10.11
N GLU A 63 13.39 -16.07 9.81
CA GLU A 63 12.65 -15.17 8.92
C GLU A 63 12.61 -15.71 7.47
N TRP A 64 11.42 -15.73 6.90
CA TRP A 64 11.25 -16.05 5.49
C TRP A 64 11.74 -14.90 4.59
N ILE A 65 11.34 -13.67 4.91
CA ILE A 65 11.80 -12.46 4.23
C ILE A 65 12.16 -11.40 5.28
N LYS A 66 13.22 -10.65 5.00
CA LYS A 66 13.74 -9.60 5.84
C LYS A 66 14.00 -8.33 5.03
N PHE A 67 13.33 -7.25 5.40
CA PHE A 67 13.46 -5.92 4.79
C PHE A 67 14.38 -4.98 5.57
N THR A 68 14.97 -5.44 6.66
CA THR A 68 15.88 -4.66 7.50
C THR A 68 17.25 -5.30 7.59
N LYS A 69 18.28 -4.49 7.75
CA LYS A 69 19.66 -4.95 8.00
C LYS A 69 20.00 -5.04 9.50
N ASP A 70 19.08 -4.61 10.36
CA ASP A 70 19.33 -4.60 11.80
C ASP A 70 19.49 -6.01 12.35
N LYS A 71 20.51 -6.18 13.18
CA LYS A 71 20.74 -7.41 13.91
C LYS A 71 19.85 -7.40 15.16
N VAL A 72 19.20 -8.50 15.41
CA VAL A 72 18.34 -8.72 16.58
C VAL A 72 19.00 -9.76 17.47
N SER A 73 18.80 -9.63 18.78
CA SER A 73 19.21 -10.65 19.71
C SER A 73 18.52 -11.97 19.39
N THR A 74 19.29 -13.04 19.31
CA THR A 74 18.77 -14.40 19.12
C THR A 74 18.47 -15.09 20.45
N VAL A 75 18.67 -14.39 21.57
CA VAL A 75 18.40 -14.93 22.90
C VAL A 75 16.89 -14.97 23.12
N PRO A 76 16.32 -16.13 23.47
CA PRO A 76 14.90 -16.24 23.74
C PRO A 76 14.44 -15.28 24.84
N GLY A 77 13.41 -14.48 24.56
CA GLY A 77 12.82 -13.54 25.51
C GLY A 77 13.43 -12.13 25.53
N GLU A 78 14.57 -11.89 24.90
CA GLU A 78 15.15 -10.54 24.79
C GLU A 78 14.54 -9.69 23.68
N PHE A 79 13.96 -10.33 22.66
CA PHE A 79 13.38 -9.64 21.51
C PHE A 79 11.95 -10.11 21.30
N THR A 80 11.05 -9.16 21.19
CA THR A 80 9.64 -9.41 20.89
C THR A 80 9.24 -8.75 19.58
N ALA A 81 8.13 -9.19 18.99
CA ALA A 81 7.58 -8.57 17.80
C ALA A 81 7.26 -7.07 17.99
N ARG A 82 7.09 -6.64 19.25
CA ARG A 82 6.87 -5.24 19.59
C ARG A 82 8.14 -4.39 19.45
N ASP A 83 9.29 -4.98 19.74
CA ASP A 83 10.59 -4.31 19.63
C ASP A 83 11.02 -4.14 18.17
N ASP A 84 10.45 -4.94 17.27
CA ASP A 84 10.65 -4.85 15.81
C ASP A 84 9.81 -3.75 15.15
N GLN A 85 8.82 -3.21 15.85
CA GLN A 85 7.94 -2.18 15.32
C GLN A 85 8.70 -0.88 15.11
N ARG A 86 8.68 -0.40 13.86
CA ARG A 86 9.19 0.92 13.50
C ARG A 86 8.07 1.82 13.04
N SER A 87 8.03 3.03 13.57
CA SER A 87 7.16 4.07 13.05
C SER A 87 7.75 4.67 11.77
N LEU A 88 6.91 4.88 10.76
CA LEU A 88 7.28 5.66 9.59
C LEU A 88 7.45 7.14 9.96
N HIS A 89 8.23 7.84 9.12
CA HIS A 89 8.38 9.28 9.26
C HIS A 89 7.01 9.97 9.23
N PRO A 90 6.76 11.00 10.07
CA PRO A 90 5.45 11.67 10.19
C PRO A 90 4.87 12.19 8.88
N LEU A 91 5.71 12.53 7.88
CA LEU A 91 5.26 12.97 6.56
C LEU A 91 4.67 11.84 5.70
N ILE A 92 5.04 10.59 5.99
CA ILE A 92 4.65 9.42 5.20
C ILE A 92 3.60 8.59 5.95
N SER A 93 3.60 8.65 7.28
CA SER A 93 2.63 7.92 8.10
C SER A 93 1.21 8.44 7.89
N LEU A 94 0.24 7.53 7.99
CA LEU A 94 -1.18 7.90 8.03
C LEU A 94 -1.51 8.66 9.32
N PRO A 95 -2.57 9.49 9.31
CA PRO A 95 -2.98 10.21 10.51
C PRO A 95 -3.23 9.26 11.68
N GLY A 96 -2.51 9.47 12.78
CA GLY A 96 -2.53 8.63 13.97
C GLY A 96 -1.12 8.48 14.55
N ARG A 97 -0.96 7.66 15.58
CA ARG A 97 0.31 7.51 16.29
C ARG A 97 1.27 6.49 15.68
N GLY A 98 1.23 6.23 14.38
CA GLY A 98 2.18 5.32 13.72
C GLY A 98 2.19 3.88 14.27
N GLU A 99 1.15 3.49 14.98
CA GLU A 99 1.01 2.13 15.49
C GLU A 99 0.49 1.21 14.39
N ILE A 100 0.99 -0.02 14.37
CA ILE A 100 0.60 -1.03 13.38
C ILE A 100 -0.90 -1.27 13.32
N GLY A 101 -1.58 -1.18 14.47
CA GLY A 101 -3.02 -1.31 14.56
C GLY A 101 -3.76 -0.29 13.71
N LEU A 102 -3.25 0.93 13.65
CA LEU A 102 -3.84 2.00 12.86
C LEU A 102 -3.62 1.79 11.35
N GLY A 103 -2.43 1.39 10.92
CA GLY A 103 -2.14 1.06 9.52
C GLY A 103 -3.06 -0.06 9.02
N ARG A 104 -3.28 -1.10 9.82
CA ARG A 104 -4.23 -2.18 9.52
C ARG A 104 -5.67 -1.69 9.45
N ALA A 105 -6.09 -0.82 10.37
CA ALA A 105 -7.45 -0.26 10.38
C ALA A 105 -7.69 0.59 9.12
N TRP A 106 -6.74 1.44 8.75
CA TRP A 106 -6.80 2.22 7.51
C TRP A 106 -6.85 1.32 6.27
N HIS A 107 -6.03 0.28 6.24
CA HIS A 107 -6.02 -0.66 5.12
C HIS A 107 -7.37 -1.38 4.97
N ALA A 108 -7.94 -1.87 6.06
CA ALA A 108 -9.25 -2.52 6.07
C ALA A 108 -10.38 -1.56 5.65
N LEU A 109 -10.39 -0.32 6.17
CA LEU A 109 -11.38 0.69 5.81
C LEU A 109 -11.33 1.01 4.31
N VAL A 110 -10.15 1.30 3.78
CA VAL A 110 -9.98 1.66 2.37
C VAL A 110 -10.33 0.49 1.46
N THR A 111 -9.95 -0.74 1.84
CA THR A 111 -10.34 -1.97 1.12
C THR A 111 -11.85 -2.11 1.06
N SER A 112 -12.54 -1.86 2.18
CA SER A 112 -14.00 -1.95 2.23
C SER A 112 -14.67 -0.92 1.31
N ILE A 113 -14.19 0.32 1.32
CA ILE A 113 -14.69 1.37 0.42
C ILE A 113 -14.43 1.01 -1.05
N TRP A 114 -13.23 0.51 -1.35
CA TRP A 114 -12.85 0.11 -2.70
C TRP A 114 -13.69 -1.05 -3.22
N LEU A 115 -14.03 -2.02 -2.37
CA LEU A 115 -14.89 -3.15 -2.74
C LEU A 115 -16.35 -2.75 -2.98
N LEU A 116 -16.82 -1.69 -2.31
CA LEU A 116 -18.19 -1.20 -2.44
C LEU A 116 -18.38 -0.24 -3.63
N ASN A 117 -17.29 0.33 -4.15
CA ASN A 117 -17.31 1.26 -5.27
C ASN A 117 -17.32 0.52 -6.60
#